data_de3c6ad4844977b2c527ad26157ad5eb
#
_entry.id   de3c6ad4844977b2c527ad26157ad5eb
#
_cell.length_a   1.000
_cell.length_b   1.000
_cell.length_c   1.000
_cell.angle_alpha   90.00
_cell.angle_beta   90.00
_cell.angle_gamma   90.00
#
_symmetry.space_group_name_H-M   'P 1'
#
loop_
_entity.id
_entity.type
_entity.pdbx_description
1 polymer ?
#
loop_
_entity_poly.entity_id
_entity_poly.type
_entity_poly.pdbx_seq_one_letter_code
_entity_poly.pdbx_strand_id
1 'polypeptide(L)'
;VKAELPCNEEFGFMSVRDPVCGMPLDPSKTQFTANFLSRQYYFDSEYCMSSFIEGAKIAYFSMEIGINSDMPTYSGGLGVLAGDVIRSSADLRIPLVAVTLISKKGYLKQKITPDGWQIEYPEEWDPSKFMKLLPETATIKIAGRDVRIGVWVYEQESLTGGTIPVLFLTTDVEGNTQEDREITDFLYGGDEKYRLKQEIVLGIGGLRILEALKINVKKYHMNEGHSSLLTLELLKNNNLNADKVKNLCVFTTHTPVAAALDKFLYDMLSEVLETEMPQEILKEYGGSDRLNMTLLALNLSKYTNGVTEAHMEYSRKLFPGYHIQEITNGVHSYTWTCPCFRVLFDKYIPRWANEPELLVRVDTIPDEELWEAHMKAKQTLLDFVYEKTATQMDINTLTIVFARRATEYKRAAMIFSDLDKLREIQKQERIQLIFAGKAHPRDEMGKRLIKDIYDCMAQLKKEIDIAYLENYTMQMAGKLVSGADIWLNTPLPPFEASGTSGMKAAHNGVINFSVLDGWWIEGCVEGLTGWAIGPSPDQAISEEERRKRELGDLYNKLEYLIIPKFYEQRDDWISMMRNSIGKVAYYFNTHRMMRRYATDAYL
;
A
#
# COMPACT_ATOMS: atom_id res chain seq x y z
N VAL A 1 -4.57 -13.84 -14.77
CA VAL A 1 -3.59 -14.58 -15.56
C VAL A 1 -2.79 -15.39 -14.55
N LYS A 2 -2.95 -16.72 -14.54
CA LYS A 2 -2.08 -17.60 -13.77
C LYS A 2 -0.66 -17.36 -14.29
N ALA A 3 0.24 -16.87 -13.43
CA ALA A 3 1.65 -16.87 -13.72
C ALA A 3 2.07 -18.34 -13.83
N GLU A 4 2.36 -18.80 -15.05
CA GLU A 4 2.99 -20.09 -15.26
C GLU A 4 4.39 -20.01 -14.63
N LEU A 5 4.58 -20.74 -13.55
CA LEU A 5 5.89 -20.98 -12.96
C LEU A 5 6.75 -21.72 -13.99
N PRO A 6 8.06 -21.44 -14.11
CA PRO A 6 8.95 -22.21 -14.94
C PRO A 6 8.91 -23.65 -14.44
N CYS A 7 8.45 -24.56 -15.30
CA CYS A 7 8.52 -26.00 -15.09
C CYS A 7 10.00 -26.41 -14.92
N ASN A 8 10.38 -26.84 -13.73
CA ASN A 8 11.54 -27.71 -13.58
C ASN A 8 11.16 -29.07 -14.16
N GLU A 9 11.61 -29.39 -15.37
CA GLU A 9 11.31 -30.61 -16.11
C GLU A 9 11.95 -31.90 -15.54
N GLU A 10 12.41 -31.92 -14.29
CA GLU A 10 13.06 -33.12 -13.75
C GLU A 10 12.24 -33.98 -12.75
N PHE A 11 11.03 -33.55 -12.36
CA PHE A 11 10.14 -34.40 -11.55
C PHE A 11 8.70 -34.29 -12.00
N GLY A 12 8.22 -35.31 -12.70
CA GLY A 12 6.83 -35.42 -13.19
C GLY A 12 5.76 -35.62 -12.10
N PHE A 13 5.86 -34.96 -10.94
CA PHE A 13 4.88 -34.94 -9.88
C PHE A 13 4.63 -33.50 -9.44
N MET A 14 3.36 -33.14 -9.23
CA MET A 14 3.01 -31.86 -8.58
C MET A 14 3.64 -31.84 -7.19
N SER A 15 4.78 -31.19 -7.03
CA SER A 15 5.38 -31.00 -5.72
C SER A 15 4.68 -29.83 -5.01
N VAL A 16 4.11 -30.08 -3.84
CA VAL A 16 3.70 -29.04 -2.89
C VAL A 16 4.84 -28.72 -1.94
N ARG A 17 4.79 -27.56 -1.27
CA ARG A 17 5.77 -27.23 -0.24
C ARG A 17 5.11 -27.21 1.13
N ASP A 18 5.85 -27.68 2.14
CA ASP A 18 5.47 -27.49 3.54
C ASP A 18 5.40 -25.98 3.86
N PRO A 19 4.26 -25.48 4.37
CA PRO A 19 4.09 -24.04 4.63
C PRO A 19 4.93 -23.51 5.80
N VAL A 20 5.50 -24.40 6.63
CA VAL A 20 6.33 -24.05 7.79
C VAL A 20 7.81 -24.04 7.44
N CYS A 21 8.34 -25.16 6.91
CA CYS A 21 9.76 -25.28 6.63
C CYS A 21 10.14 -25.08 5.15
N GLY A 22 9.16 -25.12 4.23
CA GLY A 22 9.37 -24.94 2.78
C GLY A 22 9.91 -26.17 2.08
N MET A 23 10.01 -27.32 2.74
CA MET A 23 10.44 -28.58 2.15
C MET A 23 9.52 -28.96 0.99
N PRO A 24 10.04 -29.30 -0.20
CA PRO A 24 9.21 -29.82 -1.29
C PRO A 24 8.71 -31.22 -0.92
N LEU A 25 7.43 -31.47 -1.14
CA LEU A 25 6.74 -32.69 -0.76
C LEU A 25 5.99 -33.31 -1.94
N ASP A 26 5.89 -34.65 -1.92
CA ASP A 26 4.95 -35.40 -2.74
C ASP A 26 3.65 -35.59 -1.93
N PRO A 27 2.53 -34.94 -2.31
CA PRO A 27 1.26 -35.03 -1.57
C PRO A 27 0.74 -36.45 -1.41
N SER A 28 1.13 -37.38 -2.32
CA SER A 28 0.69 -38.77 -2.28
C SER A 28 1.46 -39.63 -1.26
N LYS A 29 2.59 -39.12 -0.76
CA LYS A 29 3.49 -39.86 0.14
C LYS A 29 3.54 -39.32 1.56
N THR A 30 3.11 -38.07 1.78
CA THR A 30 3.14 -37.52 3.13
C THR A 30 1.99 -38.06 3.99
N GLN A 31 2.30 -38.37 5.24
CA GLN A 31 1.35 -38.85 6.25
C GLN A 31 0.78 -37.68 7.07
N PHE A 32 1.44 -36.53 7.05
CA PHE A 32 1.06 -35.36 7.84
C PHE A 32 0.26 -34.40 7.00
N THR A 33 -1.06 -34.42 7.19
CA THR A 33 -2.00 -33.54 6.48
C THR A 33 -2.99 -32.93 7.46
N ALA A 34 -3.39 -31.70 7.23
CA ALA A 34 -4.43 -31.06 8.01
C ALA A 34 -5.30 -30.15 7.14
N ASN A 35 -6.57 -30.02 7.52
CA ASN A 35 -7.47 -29.02 6.96
C ASN A 35 -7.46 -27.76 7.83
N PHE A 36 -7.16 -26.61 7.22
CA PHE A 36 -7.20 -25.33 7.89
C PHE A 36 -7.89 -24.31 6.97
N LEU A 37 -8.92 -23.62 7.47
CA LEU A 37 -9.73 -22.65 6.73
C LEU A 37 -10.25 -23.18 5.37
N SER A 38 -10.76 -24.43 5.38
CA SER A 38 -11.31 -25.13 4.21
C SER A 38 -10.29 -25.49 3.11
N ARG A 39 -8.99 -25.51 3.42
CA ARG A 39 -7.92 -25.98 2.55
C ARG A 39 -7.15 -27.11 3.20
N GLN A 40 -6.75 -28.10 2.40
CA GLN A 40 -5.85 -29.18 2.83
C GLN A 40 -4.40 -28.74 2.65
N TYR A 41 -3.62 -28.90 3.72
CA TYR A 41 -2.18 -28.66 3.77
C TYR A 41 -1.43 -29.96 3.97
N TYR A 42 -0.18 -29.98 3.50
CA TYR A 42 0.73 -31.12 3.55
C TYR A 42 2.00 -30.70 4.27
N PHE A 43 2.50 -31.56 5.16
CA PHE A 43 3.67 -31.26 5.99
C PHE A 43 4.71 -32.40 5.91
N ASP A 44 5.97 -32.03 6.14
CA ASP A 44 7.07 -32.99 6.21
C ASP A 44 7.10 -33.78 7.53
N SER A 45 6.54 -33.16 8.59
CA SER A 45 6.59 -33.70 9.95
C SER A 45 5.34 -33.31 10.75
N GLU A 46 5.09 -34.09 11.82
CA GLU A 46 4.07 -33.76 12.82
C GLU A 46 4.34 -32.40 13.49
N TYR A 47 5.63 -32.09 13.69
CA TYR A 47 6.04 -30.81 14.26
C TYR A 47 5.60 -29.63 13.38
N CYS A 48 5.84 -29.70 12.07
CA CYS A 48 5.40 -28.66 11.14
C CYS A 48 3.88 -28.55 11.12
N MET A 49 3.16 -29.67 11.08
CA MET A 49 1.70 -29.70 11.12
C MET A 49 1.15 -29.05 12.40
N SER A 50 1.61 -29.45 13.58
CA SER A 50 1.18 -28.87 14.86
C SER A 50 1.56 -27.39 14.97
N SER A 51 2.76 -27.01 14.55
CA SER A 51 3.20 -25.61 14.53
C SER A 51 2.34 -24.74 13.63
N PHE A 52 1.85 -25.28 12.51
CA PHE A 52 0.98 -24.54 11.60
C PHE A 52 -0.43 -24.37 12.16
N ILE A 53 -1.02 -25.43 12.71
CA ILE A 53 -2.42 -25.44 13.18
C ILE A 53 -2.56 -24.78 14.54
N GLU A 54 -1.72 -25.14 15.50
CA GLU A 54 -1.81 -24.75 16.91
C GLU A 54 -0.93 -23.54 17.24
N GLY A 55 0.06 -23.26 16.39
CA GLY A 55 1.01 -22.17 16.61
C GLY A 55 0.32 -20.80 16.70
N ALA A 56 0.76 -20.01 17.67
CA ALA A 56 0.24 -18.68 17.87
C ALA A 56 0.57 -17.74 16.69
N LYS A 57 -0.43 -17.02 16.20
CA LYS A 57 -0.34 -16.16 15.02
C LYS A 57 -0.36 -14.67 15.37
N ILE A 58 0.08 -13.85 14.42
CA ILE A 58 -0.11 -12.40 14.44
C ILE A 58 -1.36 -12.09 13.62
N ALA A 59 -2.36 -11.45 14.23
CA ALA A 59 -3.54 -10.97 13.52
C ALA A 59 -3.30 -9.53 13.04
N TYR A 60 -3.20 -9.34 11.72
CA TYR A 60 -2.95 -8.06 11.08
C TYR A 60 -4.25 -7.48 10.54
N PHE A 61 -4.70 -6.37 11.13
CA PHE A 61 -5.96 -5.70 10.80
C PHE A 61 -5.72 -4.49 9.90
N SER A 62 -6.42 -4.42 8.79
CA SER A 62 -6.39 -3.27 7.90
C SER A 62 -7.76 -3.03 7.28
N MET A 63 -8.19 -1.77 7.18
CA MET A 63 -9.46 -1.41 6.54
C MET A 63 -9.48 -1.77 5.05
N GLU A 64 -8.32 -1.75 4.40
CA GLU A 64 -8.13 -2.03 2.99
C GLU A 64 -6.92 -2.93 2.76
N ILE A 65 -7.00 -3.85 1.80
CA ILE A 65 -5.89 -4.74 1.40
C ILE A 65 -5.87 -4.87 -0.12
N GLY A 66 -4.80 -4.41 -0.75
CA GLY A 66 -4.55 -4.54 -2.18
C GLY A 66 -3.74 -5.79 -2.50
N ILE A 67 -4.39 -6.93 -2.66
CA ILE A 67 -3.72 -8.21 -2.87
C ILE A 67 -3.84 -8.75 -4.30
N ASN A 68 -4.91 -8.40 -4.99
CA ASN A 68 -5.13 -8.77 -6.38
C ASN A 68 -5.75 -7.58 -7.11
N SER A 69 -5.31 -7.30 -8.34
CA SER A 69 -5.81 -6.17 -9.13
C SER A 69 -7.29 -6.27 -9.51
N ASP A 70 -7.81 -7.50 -9.58
CA ASP A 70 -9.21 -7.77 -9.92
C ASP A 70 -10.14 -7.79 -8.69
N MET A 71 -9.57 -7.55 -7.50
CA MET A 71 -10.28 -7.43 -6.23
C MET A 71 -10.21 -5.97 -5.76
N PRO A 72 -11.28 -5.16 -5.91
CA PRO A 72 -11.25 -3.73 -5.60
C PRO A 72 -11.39 -3.45 -4.09
N THR A 73 -10.61 -4.14 -3.28
CA THR A 73 -10.60 -4.09 -1.81
C THR A 73 -9.59 -3.10 -1.24
N TYR A 74 -9.14 -2.16 -2.05
CA TYR A 74 -8.19 -1.10 -1.70
C TYR A 74 -8.53 0.22 -2.40
N SER A 75 -8.12 1.33 -1.80
CA SER A 75 -8.29 2.67 -2.37
C SER A 75 -6.96 3.34 -2.73
N GLY A 76 -5.91 3.06 -1.98
CA GLY A 76 -4.65 3.76 -2.12
C GLY A 76 -3.45 3.07 -1.49
N GLY A 77 -2.47 3.88 -1.06
CA GLY A 77 -1.18 3.40 -0.57
C GLY A 77 -1.27 2.50 0.66
N LEU A 78 -2.22 2.75 1.56
CA LEU A 78 -2.40 1.96 2.78
C LEU A 78 -2.73 0.50 2.46
N GLY A 79 -3.72 0.28 1.57
CA GLY A 79 -4.13 -1.07 1.18
C GLY A 79 -3.08 -1.79 0.34
N VAL A 80 -2.39 -1.06 -0.55
CA VAL A 80 -1.29 -1.63 -1.34
C VAL A 80 -0.13 -2.05 -0.44
N LEU A 81 0.22 -1.25 0.58
CA LEU A 81 1.22 -1.62 1.57
C LEU A 81 0.79 -2.85 2.37
N ALA A 82 -0.47 -2.91 2.81
CA ALA A 82 -1.00 -4.09 3.50
C ALA A 82 -0.88 -5.36 2.66
N GLY A 83 -1.15 -5.28 1.35
CA GLY A 83 -0.91 -6.38 0.41
C GLY A 83 0.56 -6.77 0.32
N ASP A 84 1.48 -5.81 0.29
CA ASP A 84 2.92 -6.05 0.25
C ASP A 84 3.43 -6.67 1.57
N VAL A 85 2.89 -6.25 2.74
CA VAL A 85 3.11 -6.89 4.05
C VAL A 85 2.73 -8.37 4.02
N ILE A 86 1.55 -8.68 3.50
CA ILE A 86 1.03 -10.05 3.45
C ILE A 86 1.89 -10.93 2.53
N ARG A 87 2.27 -10.44 1.35
CA ARG A 87 3.15 -11.16 0.42
C ARG A 87 4.51 -11.45 1.05
N SER A 88 5.14 -10.44 1.65
CA SER A 88 6.43 -10.63 2.33
C SER A 88 6.33 -11.51 3.56
N SER A 89 5.20 -11.48 4.28
CA SER A 89 4.95 -12.41 5.39
C SER A 89 4.85 -13.86 4.91
N ALA A 90 4.24 -14.08 3.73
CA ALA A 90 4.21 -15.40 3.10
C ALA A 90 5.62 -15.86 2.68
N ASP A 91 6.41 -14.98 2.05
CA ASP A 91 7.78 -15.28 1.64
C ASP A 91 8.67 -15.65 2.84
N LEU A 92 8.54 -14.94 3.93
CA LEU A 92 9.29 -15.12 5.18
C LEU A 92 8.67 -16.18 6.12
N ARG A 93 7.52 -16.76 5.76
CA ARG A 93 6.76 -17.72 6.60
C ARG A 93 6.46 -17.18 8.00
N ILE A 94 6.19 -15.87 8.12
CA ILE A 94 5.73 -15.28 9.37
C ILE A 94 4.34 -15.83 9.66
N PRO A 95 4.04 -16.33 10.87
CA PRO A 95 2.75 -16.92 11.20
C PRO A 95 1.68 -15.81 11.36
N LEU A 96 1.22 -15.25 10.25
CA LEU A 96 0.29 -14.12 10.20
C LEU A 96 -1.07 -14.58 9.66
N VAL A 97 -2.14 -13.95 10.13
CA VAL A 97 -3.48 -13.94 9.54
C VAL A 97 -3.91 -12.49 9.34
N ALA A 98 -4.37 -12.14 8.16
CA ALA A 98 -4.85 -10.78 7.90
C ALA A 98 -6.38 -10.71 8.00
N VAL A 99 -6.90 -9.56 8.48
CA VAL A 99 -8.34 -9.30 8.63
C VAL A 99 -8.68 -7.97 7.98
N THR A 100 -9.69 -7.98 7.11
CA THR A 100 -10.17 -6.79 6.38
C THR A 100 -11.66 -6.89 6.06
N LEU A 101 -12.23 -5.84 5.46
CA LEU A 101 -13.61 -5.85 4.95
C LEU A 101 -13.65 -6.27 3.48
N ILE A 102 -14.77 -6.89 3.07
CA ILE A 102 -14.94 -7.40 1.70
C ILE A 102 -15.05 -6.29 0.65
N SER A 103 -15.62 -5.13 1.00
CA SER A 103 -15.87 -4.00 0.09
C SER A 103 -16.48 -4.46 -1.25
N LYS A 104 -17.69 -5.06 -1.20
CA LYS A 104 -18.35 -5.73 -2.32
C LYS A 104 -18.59 -4.83 -3.54
N LYS A 105 -18.75 -3.51 -3.32
CA LYS A 105 -18.89 -2.49 -4.37
C LYS A 105 -17.61 -1.65 -4.55
N GLY A 106 -16.50 -2.11 -3.96
CA GLY A 106 -15.18 -1.51 -4.10
C GLY A 106 -15.05 -0.10 -3.54
N TYR A 107 -14.00 0.60 -3.99
CA TYR A 107 -13.78 2.03 -3.68
C TYR A 107 -14.54 2.91 -4.66
N LEU A 108 -14.10 2.95 -5.91
CA LEU A 108 -14.78 3.58 -7.05
C LEU A 108 -14.13 3.18 -8.38
N LYS A 109 -14.97 3.11 -9.42
CA LYS A 109 -14.54 3.09 -10.81
C LYS A 109 -14.63 4.50 -11.36
N GLN A 110 -13.48 5.05 -11.78
CA GLN A 110 -13.39 6.41 -12.31
C GLN A 110 -13.65 6.43 -13.82
N LYS A 111 -14.41 7.42 -14.26
CA LYS A 111 -14.49 7.90 -15.64
C LYS A 111 -14.19 9.38 -15.64
N ILE A 112 -13.58 9.87 -16.73
CA ILE A 112 -13.33 11.29 -16.92
C ILE A 112 -14.15 11.78 -18.11
N THR A 113 -14.85 12.88 -17.93
CA THR A 113 -15.58 13.54 -19.03
C THR A 113 -14.62 14.18 -20.03
N PRO A 114 -15.05 14.47 -21.27
CA PRO A 114 -14.19 15.11 -22.28
C PRO A 114 -13.63 16.47 -21.83
N ASP A 115 -14.31 17.15 -20.92
CA ASP A 115 -13.87 18.41 -20.29
C ASP A 115 -13.08 18.25 -18.98
N GLY A 116 -12.72 17.01 -18.61
CA GLY A 116 -11.77 16.69 -17.55
C GLY A 116 -12.38 16.49 -16.16
N TRP A 117 -13.71 16.38 -16.01
CA TRP A 117 -14.32 16.09 -14.73
C TRP A 117 -14.41 14.60 -14.42
N GLN A 118 -14.10 14.23 -13.18
CA GLN A 118 -14.27 12.87 -12.68
C GLN A 118 -15.75 12.56 -12.42
N ILE A 119 -16.17 11.37 -12.87
CA ILE A 119 -17.45 10.70 -12.54
C ILE A 119 -17.12 9.37 -11.90
N GLU A 120 -17.86 9.00 -10.85
CA GLU A 120 -17.66 7.78 -10.09
C GLU A 120 -18.80 6.79 -10.31
N TYR A 121 -18.43 5.52 -10.38
CA TYR A 121 -19.34 4.37 -10.42
C TYR A 121 -18.92 3.35 -9.36
N PRO A 122 -19.88 2.52 -8.84
CA PRO A 122 -19.52 1.34 -8.06
C PRO A 122 -18.59 0.41 -8.86
N GLU A 123 -17.66 -0.24 -8.17
CA GLU A 123 -16.77 -1.24 -8.75
C GLU A 123 -17.16 -2.62 -8.21
N GLU A 124 -18.34 -3.10 -8.66
CA GLU A 124 -18.89 -4.37 -8.23
C GLU A 124 -18.05 -5.55 -8.71
N TRP A 125 -17.89 -6.54 -7.85
CA TRP A 125 -17.14 -7.75 -8.12
C TRP A 125 -17.75 -8.95 -7.39
N ASP A 126 -17.39 -10.16 -7.82
CA ASP A 126 -17.86 -11.41 -7.25
C ASP A 126 -16.77 -12.10 -6.43
N PRO A 127 -16.85 -12.07 -5.09
CA PRO A 127 -15.86 -12.73 -4.23
C PRO A 127 -15.68 -14.22 -4.48
N SER A 128 -16.73 -14.93 -4.91
CA SER A 128 -16.68 -16.37 -5.14
C SER A 128 -15.70 -16.82 -6.24
N LYS A 129 -15.28 -15.88 -7.11
CA LYS A 129 -14.26 -16.13 -8.14
C LYS A 129 -12.85 -16.23 -7.58
N PHE A 130 -12.60 -15.70 -6.39
CA PHE A 130 -11.27 -15.55 -5.82
C PHE A 130 -11.10 -16.25 -4.48
N MET A 131 -12.19 -16.46 -3.73
CA MET A 131 -12.14 -16.92 -2.34
C MET A 131 -13.29 -17.84 -2.00
N LYS A 132 -13.21 -18.44 -0.80
CA LYS A 132 -14.26 -19.31 -0.26
C LYS A 132 -14.97 -18.64 0.90
N LEU A 133 -16.29 -18.72 0.92
CA LEU A 133 -17.09 -18.38 2.09
C LEU A 133 -16.99 -19.53 3.11
N LEU A 134 -16.60 -19.20 4.34
CA LEU A 134 -16.55 -20.16 5.43
C LEU A 134 -17.93 -20.29 6.10
N PRO A 135 -18.24 -21.43 6.72
CA PRO A 135 -19.51 -21.63 7.44
C PRO A 135 -19.56 -20.89 8.79
N GLU A 136 -18.40 -20.57 9.35
CA GLU A 136 -18.29 -19.86 10.63
C GLU A 136 -18.80 -18.43 10.50
N THR A 137 -19.54 -17.99 11.52
CA THR A 137 -20.05 -16.63 11.64
C THR A 137 -19.86 -16.10 13.06
N ALA A 138 -19.81 -14.79 13.20
CA ALA A 138 -19.91 -14.12 14.49
C ALA A 138 -21.09 -13.15 14.51
N THR A 139 -21.53 -12.76 15.70
CA THR A 139 -22.60 -11.77 15.86
C THR A 139 -22.10 -10.61 16.71
N ILE A 140 -22.40 -9.39 16.26
CA ILE A 140 -22.13 -8.16 17.01
C ILE A 140 -23.41 -7.34 17.11
N LYS A 141 -23.47 -6.43 18.09
CA LYS A 141 -24.59 -5.49 18.20
C LYS A 141 -24.25 -4.18 17.50
N ILE A 142 -25.11 -3.76 16.57
CA ILE A 142 -25.03 -2.46 15.88
C ILE A 142 -26.42 -1.81 15.92
N ALA A 143 -26.51 -0.62 16.48
CA ALA A 143 -27.75 0.15 16.60
C ALA A 143 -28.93 -0.68 17.19
N GLY A 144 -28.68 -1.41 18.27
CA GLY A 144 -29.64 -2.25 18.97
C GLY A 144 -30.01 -3.57 18.27
N ARG A 145 -29.44 -3.88 17.11
CA ARG A 145 -29.72 -5.11 16.35
C ARG A 145 -28.53 -6.08 16.41
N ASP A 146 -28.87 -7.37 16.38
CA ASP A 146 -27.86 -8.42 16.18
C ASP A 146 -27.49 -8.48 14.69
N VAL A 147 -26.24 -8.11 14.38
CA VAL A 147 -25.69 -8.15 13.03
C VAL A 147 -24.74 -9.33 12.92
N ARG A 148 -25.05 -10.26 12.04
CA ARG A 148 -24.25 -11.44 11.76
C ARG A 148 -23.14 -11.08 10.77
N ILE A 149 -21.93 -11.55 11.05
CA ILE A 149 -20.75 -11.37 10.20
C ILE A 149 -20.34 -12.73 9.66
N GLY A 150 -20.22 -12.84 8.35
CA GLY A 150 -19.61 -13.95 7.64
C GLY A 150 -18.16 -13.62 7.25
N VAL A 151 -17.43 -14.61 6.78
CA VAL A 151 -16.03 -14.46 6.41
C VAL A 151 -15.69 -15.23 5.14
N TRP A 152 -15.13 -14.50 4.18
CA TRP A 152 -14.48 -15.07 3.01
C TRP A 152 -13.00 -15.24 3.27
N VAL A 153 -12.39 -16.33 2.82
CA VAL A 153 -10.95 -16.57 2.95
C VAL A 153 -10.29 -16.55 1.58
N TYR A 154 -9.26 -15.71 1.47
CA TYR A 154 -8.28 -15.71 0.38
C TYR A 154 -6.95 -16.21 0.91
N GLU A 155 -6.23 -17.01 0.14
CA GLU A 155 -4.90 -17.47 0.53
C GLU A 155 -3.84 -16.81 -0.34
N GLN A 156 -2.99 -16.02 0.28
CA GLN A 156 -1.80 -15.50 -0.38
C GLN A 156 -0.69 -16.54 -0.34
N GLU A 157 -0.35 -17.06 -1.49
CA GLU A 157 0.77 -17.99 -1.66
C GLU A 157 2.05 -17.25 -2.02
N SER A 158 3.17 -17.76 -1.55
CA SER A 158 4.52 -17.33 -1.86
C SER A 158 5.20 -18.27 -2.84
N LEU A 159 6.16 -17.76 -3.61
CA LEU A 159 7.09 -18.58 -4.41
C LEU A 159 7.92 -19.53 -3.55
N THR A 160 8.10 -19.25 -2.26
CA THR A 160 8.82 -20.10 -1.30
C THR A 160 7.96 -21.17 -0.67
N GLY A 161 6.65 -21.21 -0.97
CA GLY A 161 5.68 -22.15 -0.42
C GLY A 161 5.01 -21.72 0.89
N GLY A 162 5.35 -20.54 1.44
CA GLY A 162 4.61 -19.99 2.57
C GLY A 162 3.22 -19.50 2.14
N THR A 163 2.27 -19.52 3.07
CA THR A 163 0.89 -19.10 2.83
C THR A 163 0.37 -18.23 3.97
N ILE A 164 -0.38 -17.18 3.63
CA ILE A 164 -1.04 -16.29 4.58
C ILE A 164 -2.53 -16.26 4.27
N PRO A 165 -3.40 -16.67 5.22
CA PRO A 165 -4.83 -16.49 5.08
C PRO A 165 -5.21 -15.02 5.28
N VAL A 166 -6.06 -14.52 4.39
CA VAL A 166 -6.65 -13.18 4.44
C VAL A 166 -8.15 -13.34 4.62
N LEU A 167 -8.67 -12.88 5.73
CA LEU A 167 -10.07 -12.97 6.13
C LEU A 167 -10.79 -11.69 5.73
N PHE A 168 -11.71 -11.80 4.77
CA PHE A 168 -12.56 -10.71 4.31
C PHE A 168 -13.93 -10.79 4.99
N LEU A 169 -14.18 -9.86 5.89
CA LEU A 169 -15.44 -9.81 6.65
C LEU A 169 -16.58 -9.26 5.80
N THR A 170 -17.73 -9.90 5.90
CA THR A 170 -18.96 -9.47 5.21
C THR A 170 -20.14 -9.44 6.17
N THR A 171 -20.98 -8.43 6.02
CA THR A 171 -22.30 -8.38 6.66
C THR A 171 -23.44 -8.81 5.70
N ASP A 172 -23.11 -9.08 4.42
CA ASP A 172 -24.08 -9.62 3.45
C ASP A 172 -24.33 -11.11 3.71
N VAL A 173 -25.05 -11.38 4.81
CA VAL A 173 -25.36 -12.72 5.31
C VAL A 173 -26.86 -12.86 5.51
N GLU A 174 -27.38 -14.06 5.33
CA GLU A 174 -28.79 -14.36 5.60
C GLU A 174 -29.14 -14.10 7.06
N GLY A 175 -30.30 -13.47 7.29
CA GLY A 175 -30.78 -13.09 8.62
C GLY A 175 -30.48 -11.64 9.00
N ASN A 176 -29.57 -10.96 8.33
CA ASN A 176 -29.38 -9.52 8.48
C ASN A 176 -30.44 -8.72 7.71
N THR A 177 -30.80 -7.54 8.23
CA THR A 177 -31.63 -6.58 7.49
C THR A 177 -30.87 -6.06 6.26
N GLN A 178 -31.58 -5.48 5.28
CA GLN A 178 -30.92 -4.93 4.09
C GLN A 178 -29.91 -3.84 4.45
N GLU A 179 -30.23 -2.95 5.39
CA GLU A 179 -29.32 -1.91 5.89
C GLU A 179 -28.04 -2.51 6.49
N ASP A 180 -28.16 -3.57 7.28
CA ASP A 180 -27.02 -4.21 7.92
C ASP A 180 -26.17 -4.99 6.92
N ARG A 181 -26.79 -5.60 5.89
CA ARG A 181 -26.08 -6.30 4.80
C ARG A 181 -25.17 -5.38 3.98
N GLU A 182 -25.52 -4.09 3.87
CA GLU A 182 -24.81 -3.09 3.07
C GLU A 182 -23.63 -2.42 3.80
N ILE A 183 -23.41 -2.69 5.11
CA ILE A 183 -22.32 -2.06 5.88
C ILE A 183 -20.95 -2.29 5.25
N THR A 184 -20.74 -3.44 4.61
CA THR A 184 -19.44 -3.80 3.99
C THR A 184 -19.44 -3.64 2.48
N ASP A 185 -20.33 -2.83 1.89
CA ASP A 185 -20.41 -2.65 0.43
C ASP A 185 -19.31 -1.72 -0.12
N PHE A 186 -19.20 -0.51 0.43
CA PHE A 186 -18.30 0.52 -0.10
C PHE A 186 -17.11 0.78 0.81
N LEU A 187 -15.92 0.69 0.26
CA LEU A 187 -14.69 1.09 0.95
C LEU A 187 -14.67 2.61 1.13
N TYR A 188 -14.56 3.07 2.38
CA TYR A 188 -14.58 4.50 2.74
C TYR A 188 -15.84 5.26 2.28
N GLY A 189 -16.92 4.54 2.04
CA GLY A 189 -18.20 5.14 1.62
C GLY A 189 -19.00 5.75 2.77
N GLY A 190 -20.17 6.31 2.44
CA GLY A 190 -21.16 6.79 3.39
C GLY A 190 -20.73 8.01 4.22
N ASP A 191 -21.41 8.21 5.35
CA ASP A 191 -21.17 9.25 6.34
C ASP A 191 -20.31 8.73 7.53
N GLU A 192 -20.14 9.55 8.57
CA GLU A 192 -19.40 9.16 9.79
C GLU A 192 -20.05 7.95 10.49
N LYS A 193 -21.39 7.83 10.47
CA LYS A 193 -22.12 6.72 11.09
C LYS A 193 -21.89 5.41 10.33
N TYR A 194 -21.89 5.46 9.00
CA TYR A 194 -21.54 4.31 8.16
C TYR A 194 -20.09 3.88 8.40
N ARG A 195 -19.18 4.84 8.49
CA ARG A 195 -17.77 4.61 8.80
C ARG A 195 -17.61 3.93 10.17
N LEU A 196 -18.27 4.43 11.21
CA LEU A 196 -18.24 3.82 12.54
C LEU A 196 -18.74 2.35 12.52
N LYS A 197 -19.83 2.07 11.80
CA LYS A 197 -20.33 0.70 11.62
C LYS A 197 -19.27 -0.21 10.98
N GLN A 198 -18.55 0.26 9.97
CA GLN A 198 -17.47 -0.50 9.35
C GLN A 198 -16.33 -0.78 10.32
N GLU A 199 -15.92 0.19 11.12
CA GLU A 199 -14.85 0.02 12.11
C GLU A 199 -15.24 -0.90 13.26
N ILE A 200 -16.54 -0.94 13.64
CA ILE A 200 -17.08 -1.94 14.57
C ILE A 200 -16.99 -3.36 13.96
N VAL A 201 -17.39 -3.51 12.71
CA VAL A 201 -17.29 -4.81 12.01
C VAL A 201 -15.83 -5.24 11.90
N LEU A 202 -14.93 -4.35 11.52
CA LEU A 202 -13.51 -4.67 11.38
C LEU A 202 -12.87 -5.03 12.73
N GLY A 203 -12.99 -4.17 13.73
CA GLY A 203 -12.32 -4.34 15.02
C GLY A 203 -12.96 -5.44 15.87
N ILE A 204 -14.19 -5.21 16.33
CA ILE A 204 -14.90 -6.16 17.23
C ILE A 204 -15.30 -7.41 16.47
N GLY A 205 -15.90 -7.23 15.29
CA GLY A 205 -16.31 -8.35 14.44
C GLY A 205 -15.17 -9.24 14.01
N GLY A 206 -14.05 -8.64 13.60
CA GLY A 206 -12.85 -9.37 13.22
C GLY A 206 -12.26 -10.19 14.35
N LEU A 207 -12.21 -9.65 15.57
CA LEU A 207 -11.76 -10.39 16.75
C LEU A 207 -12.66 -11.60 17.02
N ARG A 208 -13.99 -11.42 16.99
CA ARG A 208 -14.95 -12.53 17.21
C ARG A 208 -14.91 -13.58 16.11
N ILE A 209 -14.61 -13.20 14.86
CA ILE A 209 -14.38 -14.17 13.77
C ILE A 209 -13.11 -14.99 14.03
N LEU A 210 -12.01 -14.37 14.47
CA LEU A 210 -10.79 -15.11 14.83
C LEU A 210 -11.07 -16.12 15.96
N GLU A 211 -11.87 -15.76 16.96
CA GLU A 211 -12.32 -16.65 18.04
C GLU A 211 -13.21 -17.80 17.51
N ALA A 212 -14.19 -17.50 16.63
CA ALA A 212 -15.07 -18.50 16.02
C ALA A 212 -14.28 -19.51 15.18
N LEU A 213 -13.25 -19.05 14.47
CA LEU A 213 -12.31 -19.89 13.71
C LEU A 213 -11.27 -20.58 14.59
N LYS A 214 -11.28 -20.35 15.91
CA LYS A 214 -10.33 -20.90 16.89
C LYS A 214 -8.86 -20.62 16.54
N ILE A 215 -8.59 -19.45 15.95
CA ILE A 215 -7.24 -19.02 15.62
C ILE A 215 -6.55 -18.53 16.89
N ASN A 216 -5.46 -19.17 17.28
CA ASN A 216 -4.66 -18.74 18.42
C ASN A 216 -3.86 -17.48 18.04
N VAL A 217 -4.12 -16.35 18.70
CA VAL A 217 -3.48 -15.05 18.39
C VAL A 217 -2.62 -14.61 19.57
N LYS A 218 -1.33 -14.34 19.30
CA LYS A 218 -0.38 -13.79 20.29
C LYS A 218 -0.23 -12.27 20.20
N LYS A 219 -0.46 -11.69 19.04
CA LYS A 219 -0.37 -10.24 18.79
C LYS A 219 -1.45 -9.79 17.82
N TYR A 220 -2.04 -8.64 18.11
CA TYR A 220 -2.98 -7.93 17.25
C TYR A 220 -2.29 -6.68 16.70
N HIS A 221 -2.02 -6.65 15.42
CA HIS A 221 -1.39 -5.52 14.75
C HIS A 221 -2.45 -4.67 14.04
N MET A 222 -2.65 -3.46 14.51
CA MET A 222 -3.54 -2.46 13.93
C MET A 222 -2.80 -1.61 12.90
N ASN A 223 -3.13 -1.77 11.63
CA ASN A 223 -2.62 -0.94 10.52
C ASN A 223 -3.53 0.28 10.37
N GLU A 224 -3.16 1.39 11.00
CA GLU A 224 -3.95 2.60 11.24
C GLU A 224 -5.06 2.41 12.30
N GLY A 225 -5.72 3.52 12.70
CA GLY A 225 -6.72 3.56 13.76
C GLY A 225 -8.04 2.81 13.49
N HIS A 226 -8.31 2.43 12.25
CA HIS A 226 -9.60 1.89 11.80
C HIS A 226 -10.07 0.62 12.51
N SER A 227 -9.17 -0.14 13.12
CA SER A 227 -9.49 -1.36 13.86
C SER A 227 -9.39 -1.21 15.38
N SER A 228 -9.15 0.00 15.90
CA SER A 228 -8.85 0.24 17.31
C SER A 228 -9.95 -0.25 18.27
N LEU A 229 -11.20 -0.38 17.82
CA LEU A 229 -12.29 -0.92 18.62
C LEU A 229 -12.06 -2.38 19.07
N LEU A 230 -11.14 -3.12 18.40
CA LEU A 230 -10.74 -4.44 18.88
C LEU A 230 -10.15 -4.39 20.30
N THR A 231 -9.48 -3.28 20.65
CA THR A 231 -8.86 -3.12 21.97
C THR A 231 -9.89 -3.03 23.10
N LEU A 232 -11.07 -2.49 22.82
CA LEU A 232 -12.19 -2.47 23.78
C LEU A 232 -12.74 -3.88 24.03
N GLU A 233 -12.89 -4.69 23.00
CA GLU A 233 -13.31 -6.08 23.15
C GLU A 233 -12.24 -6.90 23.88
N LEU A 234 -10.95 -6.65 23.60
CA LEU A 234 -9.85 -7.25 24.35
C LEU A 234 -9.84 -6.81 25.82
N LEU A 235 -10.15 -5.55 26.14
CA LEU A 235 -10.30 -5.08 27.52
C LEU A 235 -11.42 -5.84 28.25
N LYS A 236 -12.58 -5.98 27.61
CA LYS A 236 -13.70 -6.76 28.12
C LYS A 236 -13.27 -8.20 28.41
N ASN A 237 -12.65 -8.86 27.44
CA ASN A 237 -12.22 -10.27 27.53
C ASN A 237 -11.10 -10.49 28.56
N ASN A 238 -10.40 -9.42 28.99
CA ASN A 238 -9.31 -9.47 29.97
C ASN A 238 -9.65 -8.76 31.29
N ASN A 239 -10.93 -8.66 31.66
CA ASN A 239 -11.42 -8.05 32.91
C ASN A 239 -10.86 -6.63 33.13
N LEU A 240 -10.86 -5.80 32.08
CA LEU A 240 -10.39 -4.42 32.05
C LEU A 240 -8.89 -4.25 32.41
N ASN A 241 -8.09 -5.30 32.26
CA ASN A 241 -6.64 -5.22 32.49
C ASN A 241 -5.93 -4.61 31.27
N ALA A 242 -5.71 -3.29 31.32
CA ALA A 242 -5.08 -2.54 30.24
C ALA A 242 -3.64 -3.00 29.93
N ASP A 243 -2.84 -3.33 30.94
CA ASP A 243 -1.47 -3.78 30.73
C ASP A 243 -1.40 -5.10 29.96
N LYS A 244 -2.36 -5.99 30.23
CA LYS A 244 -2.47 -7.24 29.48
C LYS A 244 -2.84 -6.97 28.03
N VAL A 245 -3.80 -6.07 27.78
CA VAL A 245 -4.20 -5.67 26.42
C VAL A 245 -3.06 -4.99 25.68
N LYS A 246 -2.36 -4.04 26.31
CA LYS A 246 -1.18 -3.39 25.74
C LYS A 246 -0.16 -4.41 25.24
N ASN A 247 0.14 -5.42 26.05
CA ASN A 247 1.11 -6.46 25.67
C ASN A 247 0.67 -7.29 24.45
N LEU A 248 -0.62 -7.33 24.12
CA LEU A 248 -1.16 -8.03 22.95
C LEU A 248 -1.19 -7.16 21.70
N CYS A 249 -1.14 -5.82 21.82
CA CYS A 249 -1.41 -4.91 20.69
C CYS A 249 -0.15 -4.22 20.18
N VAL A 250 -0.11 -4.09 18.85
CA VAL A 250 0.86 -3.34 18.06
C VAL A 250 0.09 -2.34 17.20
N PHE A 251 0.56 -1.10 17.12
CA PHE A 251 -0.09 -0.05 16.35
C PHE A 251 0.88 0.63 15.38
N THR A 252 0.53 0.69 14.11
CA THR A 252 1.24 1.47 13.09
C THR A 252 0.36 2.62 12.63
N THR A 253 0.81 3.86 12.84
CA THR A 253 0.14 5.05 12.31
C THR A 253 0.72 5.45 10.95
N HIS A 254 -0.16 5.88 10.04
CA HIS A 254 0.18 6.33 8.70
C HIS A 254 -0.26 7.76 8.43
N THR A 255 -0.98 8.37 9.36
CA THR A 255 -1.64 9.67 9.14
C THR A 255 -0.86 10.79 9.80
N PRO A 256 -0.25 11.72 9.01
CA PRO A 256 0.50 12.85 9.54
C PRO A 256 -0.37 14.07 9.87
N VAL A 257 -1.70 14.00 9.66
CA VAL A 257 -2.61 15.13 9.78
C VAL A 257 -3.69 14.87 10.83
N ALA A 258 -3.73 15.68 11.89
CA ALA A 258 -4.71 15.53 12.98
C ALA A 258 -6.19 15.56 12.51
N ALA A 259 -6.49 16.31 11.46
CA ALA A 259 -7.83 16.42 10.89
C ALA A 259 -8.28 15.17 10.11
N ALA A 260 -7.35 14.33 9.70
CA ALA A 260 -7.64 13.09 8.96
C ALA A 260 -7.75 11.85 9.87
N LEU A 261 -7.60 12.02 11.19
CA LEU A 261 -7.79 10.95 12.18
C LEU A 261 -9.29 10.73 12.41
N ASP A 262 -9.73 9.47 12.40
CA ASP A 262 -11.13 9.11 12.67
C ASP A 262 -11.49 9.42 14.14
N LYS A 263 -12.55 10.22 14.31
CA LYS A 263 -13.04 10.68 15.61
C LYS A 263 -14.56 10.70 15.60
N PHE A 264 -15.17 9.99 16.54
CA PHE A 264 -16.63 9.85 16.64
C PHE A 264 -17.19 10.54 17.89
N LEU A 265 -18.33 11.22 17.75
CA LEU A 265 -19.05 11.76 18.90
C LEU A 265 -19.52 10.62 19.81
N TYR A 266 -19.45 10.81 21.13
CA TYR A 266 -19.90 9.80 22.09
C TYR A 266 -21.40 9.51 22.00
N ASP A 267 -22.23 10.49 21.62
CA ASP A 267 -23.66 10.29 21.38
C ASP A 267 -23.89 9.35 20.18
N MET A 268 -23.16 9.56 19.08
CA MET A 268 -23.18 8.67 17.93
C MET A 268 -22.68 7.27 18.29
N LEU A 269 -21.61 7.17 19.07
CA LEU A 269 -21.08 5.90 19.54
C LEU A 269 -22.14 5.14 20.36
N SER A 270 -22.80 5.82 21.31
CA SER A 270 -23.85 5.22 22.13
C SER A 270 -25.07 4.77 21.33
N GLU A 271 -25.36 5.46 20.23
CA GLU A 271 -26.47 5.08 19.32
C GLU A 271 -26.11 3.84 18.48
N VAL A 272 -24.85 3.72 18.04
CA VAL A 272 -24.43 2.71 17.07
C VAL A 272 -23.79 1.48 17.73
N LEU A 273 -22.97 1.69 18.75
CA LEU A 273 -22.26 0.63 19.48
C LEU A 273 -22.94 0.39 20.83
N GLU A 274 -23.68 -0.70 20.94
CA GLU A 274 -24.14 -1.18 22.24
C GLU A 274 -22.94 -1.85 22.95
N THR A 275 -22.34 -1.13 23.87
CA THR A 275 -21.21 -1.62 24.66
C THR A 275 -21.52 -1.60 26.15
N GLU A 276 -21.13 -2.66 26.84
CA GLU A 276 -21.17 -2.71 28.32
C GLU A 276 -20.00 -1.92 28.95
N MET A 277 -19.11 -1.35 28.12
CA MET A 277 -17.96 -0.58 28.58
C MET A 277 -18.43 0.75 29.19
N PRO A 278 -18.04 1.08 30.44
CA PRO A 278 -18.35 2.38 31.03
C PRO A 278 -17.80 3.53 30.18
N GLN A 279 -18.57 4.61 30.07
CA GLN A 279 -18.19 5.77 29.26
C GLN A 279 -16.90 6.42 29.77
N GLU A 280 -16.63 6.33 31.07
CA GLU A 280 -15.40 6.81 31.69
C GLU A 280 -14.17 6.11 31.11
N ILE A 281 -14.23 4.81 30.92
CA ILE A 281 -13.13 4.01 30.30
C ILE A 281 -12.95 4.40 28.83
N LEU A 282 -14.05 4.60 28.09
CA LEU A 282 -13.98 5.06 26.71
C LEU A 282 -13.30 6.42 26.60
N LYS A 283 -13.60 7.35 27.53
CA LYS A 283 -12.99 8.67 27.60
C LYS A 283 -11.55 8.64 28.07
N GLU A 284 -11.23 7.75 29.00
CA GLU A 284 -9.85 7.56 29.50
C GLU A 284 -8.89 7.16 28.36
N TYR A 285 -9.29 6.20 27.51
CA TYR A 285 -8.42 5.70 26.44
C TYR A 285 -8.62 6.38 25.10
N GLY A 286 -9.81 6.90 24.78
CA GLY A 286 -10.15 7.47 23.50
C GLY A 286 -10.21 9.00 23.42
N GLY A 287 -10.11 9.68 24.59
CA GLY A 287 -10.19 11.15 24.70
C GLY A 287 -11.53 11.68 25.22
N SER A 288 -11.54 12.90 25.79
CA SER A 288 -12.67 13.44 26.55
C SER A 288 -13.86 13.85 25.69
N ASP A 289 -13.64 14.44 24.52
CA ASP A 289 -14.68 15.10 23.71
C ASP A 289 -15.26 14.20 22.64
N ARG A 290 -14.39 13.43 21.99
CA ARG A 290 -14.74 12.46 20.96
C ARG A 290 -13.89 11.21 21.14
N LEU A 291 -14.43 10.06 20.79
CA LEU A 291 -13.64 8.84 20.66
C LEU A 291 -12.67 8.99 19.48
N ASN A 292 -11.40 9.20 19.78
CA ASN A 292 -10.32 9.26 18.80
C ASN A 292 -9.70 7.87 18.65
N MET A 293 -9.85 7.27 17.49
CA MET A 293 -9.42 5.90 17.20
C MET A 293 -7.90 5.73 17.32
N THR A 294 -7.14 6.77 16.95
CA THR A 294 -5.68 6.77 17.11
C THR A 294 -5.26 6.84 18.58
N LEU A 295 -5.90 7.68 19.41
CA LEU A 295 -5.63 7.72 20.85
C LEU A 295 -5.96 6.40 21.52
N LEU A 296 -7.07 5.76 21.13
CA LEU A 296 -7.45 4.46 21.64
C LEU A 296 -6.36 3.40 21.32
N ALA A 297 -5.86 3.39 20.10
CA ALA A 297 -4.77 2.50 19.68
C ALA A 297 -3.46 2.81 20.44
N LEU A 298 -3.08 4.08 20.57
CA LEU A 298 -1.88 4.52 21.30
C LEU A 298 -1.91 4.11 22.77
N ASN A 299 -3.06 4.31 23.42
CA ASN A 299 -3.21 4.01 24.85
C ASN A 299 -3.23 2.52 25.16
N LEU A 300 -3.62 1.68 24.21
CA LEU A 300 -3.80 0.24 24.40
C LEU A 300 -2.84 -0.62 23.56
N SER A 301 -1.76 -0.03 23.05
CA SER A 301 -0.66 -0.76 22.40
C SER A 301 0.65 -0.59 23.16
N LYS A 302 1.43 -1.66 23.25
CA LYS A 302 2.78 -1.62 23.84
C LYS A 302 3.81 -1.11 22.84
N TYR A 303 3.66 -1.50 21.60
CA TYR A 303 4.52 -1.08 20.51
C TYR A 303 3.75 -0.20 19.54
N THR A 304 4.30 0.97 19.26
CA THR A 304 3.73 1.91 18.28
C THR A 304 4.84 2.44 17.39
N ASN A 305 4.59 2.52 16.08
CA ASN A 305 5.55 3.08 15.14
C ASN A 305 4.90 3.99 14.10
N GLY A 306 5.68 4.97 13.64
CA GLY A 306 5.51 5.68 12.39
C GLY A 306 6.18 4.92 11.24
N VAL A 307 6.00 5.40 10.01
CA VAL A 307 6.36 4.68 8.77
C VAL A 307 7.55 5.28 8.03
N THR A 308 8.22 6.24 8.62
CA THR A 308 9.53 6.83 8.29
C THR A 308 10.09 7.53 9.52
N GLU A 309 11.39 7.86 9.52
CA GLU A 309 12.01 8.67 10.58
C GLU A 309 11.31 10.03 10.73
N ALA A 310 11.07 10.74 9.62
CA ALA A 310 10.38 12.02 9.63
C ALA A 310 8.94 11.90 10.16
N HIS A 311 8.21 10.86 9.78
CA HIS A 311 6.86 10.63 10.26
C HIS A 311 6.83 10.28 11.75
N MET A 312 7.79 9.51 12.25
CA MET A 312 7.94 9.25 13.68
C MET A 312 8.12 10.56 14.45
N GLU A 313 9.03 11.43 14.02
CA GLU A 313 9.27 12.72 14.68
C GLU A 313 8.04 13.62 14.66
N TYR A 314 7.34 13.66 13.54
CA TYR A 314 6.10 14.41 13.40
C TYR A 314 5.00 13.84 14.31
N SER A 315 4.85 12.51 14.33
CA SER A 315 3.85 11.83 15.17
C SER A 315 4.11 12.06 16.67
N ARG A 316 5.36 12.11 17.10
CA ARG A 316 5.73 12.47 18.49
C ARG A 316 5.33 13.91 18.86
N LYS A 317 5.41 14.84 17.90
CA LYS A 317 4.93 16.22 18.08
C LYS A 317 3.40 16.29 18.13
N LEU A 318 2.73 15.47 17.32
CA LEU A 318 1.26 15.39 17.26
C LEU A 318 0.68 14.71 18.52
N PHE A 319 1.39 13.75 19.09
CA PHE A 319 1.00 12.98 20.27
C PHE A 319 2.10 13.06 21.36
N PRO A 320 2.20 14.23 22.07
CA PRO A 320 3.22 14.41 23.11
C PRO A 320 3.06 13.38 24.23
N GLY A 321 4.18 12.82 24.70
CA GLY A 321 4.19 11.84 25.78
C GLY A 321 4.07 10.38 25.35
N TYR A 322 3.77 10.09 24.09
CA TYR A 322 3.78 8.72 23.58
C TYR A 322 5.14 8.34 23.01
N HIS A 323 5.55 7.11 23.29
CA HIS A 323 6.76 6.54 22.71
C HIS A 323 6.44 5.91 21.35
N ILE A 324 6.72 6.65 20.29
CA ILE A 324 6.50 6.20 18.90
C ILE A 324 7.87 5.90 18.29
N GLN A 325 8.05 4.69 17.80
CA GLN A 325 9.26 4.23 17.10
C GLN A 325 9.14 4.45 15.60
N GLU A 326 10.14 4.07 14.83
CA GLU A 326 10.06 4.04 13.37
C GLU A 326 10.28 2.63 12.84
N ILE A 327 9.48 2.26 11.83
CA ILE A 327 9.80 1.19 10.88
C ILE A 327 9.51 1.75 9.51
N THR A 328 10.55 2.23 8.84
CA THR A 328 10.40 2.80 7.50
C THR A 328 9.79 1.79 6.54
N ASN A 329 8.77 2.22 5.81
CA ASN A 329 8.07 1.41 4.84
C ASN A 329 8.99 0.82 3.76
N GLY A 330 8.50 -0.17 3.09
CA GLY A 330 9.08 -0.78 1.90
C GLY A 330 7.99 -1.26 0.96
N VAL A 331 8.38 -1.90 -0.12
CA VAL A 331 7.47 -2.50 -1.11
C VAL A 331 7.87 -3.95 -1.38
N HIS A 332 6.94 -4.77 -1.84
CA HIS A 332 7.24 -6.17 -2.15
C HIS A 332 8.02 -6.26 -3.47
N SER A 333 9.31 -6.53 -3.38
CA SER A 333 10.25 -6.43 -4.50
C SER A 333 9.82 -7.24 -5.72
N TYR A 334 9.42 -8.49 -5.55
CA TYR A 334 9.00 -9.33 -6.67
C TYR A 334 7.75 -8.77 -7.37
N THR A 335 6.74 -8.33 -6.63
CA THR A 335 5.50 -7.77 -7.20
C THR A 335 5.76 -6.54 -8.05
N TRP A 336 6.63 -5.64 -7.58
CA TRP A 336 6.82 -4.33 -8.23
C TRP A 336 7.96 -4.29 -9.25
N THR A 337 8.76 -5.34 -9.36
CA THR A 337 9.72 -5.51 -10.45
C THR A 337 9.01 -6.06 -11.69
N CYS A 338 9.12 -5.39 -12.84
CA CYS A 338 8.47 -5.82 -14.07
C CYS A 338 9.14 -7.08 -14.68
N PRO A 339 8.46 -7.81 -15.57
CA PRO A 339 8.95 -9.08 -16.10
C PRO A 339 10.37 -9.01 -16.71
N CYS A 340 10.67 -7.95 -17.47
CA CYS A 340 12.00 -7.81 -18.09
C CYS A 340 13.11 -7.63 -17.07
N PHE A 341 12.87 -6.88 -15.99
CA PHE A 341 13.83 -6.74 -14.90
C PHE A 341 13.92 -8.01 -14.03
N ARG A 342 12.81 -8.75 -13.84
CA ARG A 342 12.87 -10.06 -13.15
C ARG A 342 13.80 -11.02 -13.88
N VAL A 343 13.65 -11.17 -15.20
CA VAL A 343 14.53 -12.02 -16.01
C VAL A 343 15.99 -11.59 -15.88
N LEU A 344 16.24 -10.27 -15.89
CA LEU A 344 17.58 -9.73 -15.74
C LEU A 344 18.17 -10.03 -14.36
N PHE A 345 17.38 -9.82 -13.29
CA PHE A 345 17.82 -10.12 -11.92
C PHE A 345 17.98 -11.62 -11.67
N ASP A 346 17.11 -12.48 -12.21
CA ASP A 346 17.25 -13.94 -12.11
C ASP A 346 18.57 -14.42 -12.74
N LYS A 347 19.00 -13.78 -13.84
CA LYS A 347 20.25 -14.10 -14.53
C LYS A 347 21.50 -13.68 -13.74
N TYR A 348 21.50 -12.48 -13.15
CA TYR A 348 22.70 -11.87 -12.57
C TYR A 348 22.74 -11.84 -11.05
N ILE A 349 21.57 -11.88 -10.41
CA ILE A 349 21.41 -11.76 -8.94
C ILE A 349 20.53 -12.92 -8.43
N PRO A 350 20.96 -14.17 -8.56
CA PRO A 350 20.16 -15.32 -8.11
C PRO A 350 19.66 -15.14 -6.68
N ARG A 351 18.40 -15.53 -6.41
CA ARG A 351 17.71 -15.43 -5.11
C ARG A 351 17.23 -14.02 -4.73
N TRP A 352 17.39 -13.01 -5.57
CA TRP A 352 16.95 -11.62 -5.29
C TRP A 352 15.47 -11.54 -4.87
N ALA A 353 14.60 -12.39 -5.42
CA ALA A 353 13.18 -12.39 -5.10
C ALA A 353 12.90 -12.78 -3.64
N ASN A 354 13.73 -13.67 -3.07
CA ASN A 354 13.62 -14.13 -1.68
C ASN A 354 14.50 -13.32 -0.72
N GLU A 355 15.56 -12.74 -1.24
CA GLU A 355 16.53 -11.92 -0.51
C GLU A 355 16.76 -10.60 -1.27
N PRO A 356 15.79 -9.66 -1.23
CA PRO A 356 15.86 -8.40 -2.00
C PRO A 356 17.09 -7.55 -1.68
N GLU A 357 17.71 -7.75 -0.53
CA GLU A 357 18.96 -7.11 -0.15
C GLU A 357 20.10 -7.45 -1.12
N LEU A 358 19.99 -8.55 -1.87
CA LEU A 358 20.97 -8.92 -2.91
C LEU A 358 20.95 -7.97 -4.11
N LEU A 359 19.92 -7.12 -4.27
CA LEU A 359 19.89 -6.09 -5.32
C LEU A 359 21.07 -5.11 -5.21
N VAL A 360 21.76 -5.04 -4.07
CA VAL A 360 23.04 -4.32 -3.94
C VAL A 360 24.09 -4.80 -4.96
N ARG A 361 23.94 -6.02 -5.50
CA ARG A 361 24.85 -6.61 -6.51
C ARG A 361 24.52 -6.21 -7.95
N VAL A 362 23.67 -5.25 -8.16
CA VAL A 362 23.25 -4.78 -9.50
C VAL A 362 24.42 -4.38 -10.40
N ASP A 363 25.58 -4.05 -9.83
CA ASP A 363 26.82 -3.74 -10.57
C ASP A 363 27.34 -4.93 -11.42
N THR A 364 26.86 -6.13 -11.20
CA THR A 364 27.18 -7.31 -12.02
C THR A 364 26.43 -7.33 -13.36
N ILE A 365 25.42 -6.49 -13.54
CA ILE A 365 24.61 -6.43 -14.76
C ILE A 365 25.31 -5.53 -15.78
N PRO A 366 25.54 -5.96 -17.05
CA PRO A 366 26.05 -5.09 -18.10
C PRO A 366 25.12 -3.90 -18.40
N ASP A 367 25.70 -2.75 -18.73
CA ASP A 367 24.96 -1.51 -18.98
C ASP A 367 23.97 -1.66 -20.14
N GLU A 368 24.36 -2.32 -21.20
CA GLU A 368 23.53 -2.55 -22.37
C GLU A 368 22.29 -3.39 -22.03
N GLU A 369 22.45 -4.44 -21.23
CA GLU A 369 21.32 -5.30 -20.83
C GLU A 369 20.36 -4.58 -19.86
N LEU A 370 20.91 -3.75 -18.96
CA LEU A 370 20.11 -2.93 -18.04
C LEU A 370 19.27 -1.91 -18.82
N TRP A 371 19.90 -1.24 -19.80
CA TRP A 371 19.23 -0.29 -20.67
C TRP A 371 18.16 -0.96 -21.55
N GLU A 372 18.48 -2.11 -22.13
CA GLU A 372 17.53 -2.87 -22.96
C GLU A 372 16.30 -3.30 -22.15
N ALA A 373 16.46 -3.75 -20.91
CA ALA A 373 15.34 -4.09 -20.03
C ALA A 373 14.46 -2.88 -19.75
N HIS A 374 15.07 -1.71 -19.50
CA HIS A 374 14.34 -0.45 -19.31
C HIS A 374 13.55 -0.06 -20.56
N MET A 375 14.16 -0.10 -21.74
CA MET A 375 13.49 0.25 -23.00
C MET A 375 12.32 -0.69 -23.31
N LYS A 376 12.43 -1.99 -22.98
CA LYS A 376 11.30 -2.94 -23.07
C LYS A 376 10.16 -2.58 -22.12
N ALA A 377 10.47 -2.20 -20.88
CA ALA A 377 9.47 -1.75 -19.92
C ALA A 377 8.78 -0.46 -20.40
N LYS A 378 9.55 0.49 -20.92
CA LYS A 378 9.05 1.75 -21.46
C LYS A 378 8.15 1.52 -22.67
N GLN A 379 8.54 0.66 -23.62
CA GLN A 379 7.69 0.32 -24.76
C GLN A 379 6.35 -0.26 -24.29
N THR A 380 6.38 -1.17 -23.31
CA THR A 380 5.14 -1.76 -22.73
C THR A 380 4.24 -0.68 -22.11
N LEU A 381 4.80 0.34 -21.48
CA LEU A 381 4.06 1.47 -20.95
C LEU A 381 3.46 2.33 -22.09
N LEU A 382 4.26 2.69 -23.07
CA LEU A 382 3.80 3.56 -24.17
C LEU A 382 2.72 2.89 -25.03
N ASP A 383 2.84 1.59 -25.31
CA ASP A 383 1.80 0.80 -25.97
C ASP A 383 0.48 0.83 -25.18
N PHE A 384 0.58 0.68 -23.86
CA PHE A 384 -0.58 0.77 -22.96
C PHE A 384 -1.19 2.17 -22.93
N VAL A 385 -0.39 3.23 -22.93
CA VAL A 385 -0.87 4.62 -23.02
C VAL A 385 -1.63 4.82 -24.34
N TYR A 386 -1.06 4.36 -25.45
CA TYR A 386 -1.73 4.46 -26.76
C TYR A 386 -3.05 3.69 -26.78
N GLU A 387 -3.08 2.47 -26.25
CA GLU A 387 -4.32 1.66 -26.15
C GLU A 387 -5.43 2.39 -25.37
N LYS A 388 -5.06 3.09 -24.29
CA LYS A 388 -6.04 3.73 -23.39
C LYS A 388 -6.44 5.13 -23.82
N THR A 389 -5.56 5.88 -24.45
CA THR A 389 -5.77 7.32 -24.70
C THR A 389 -5.67 7.73 -26.17
N ALA A 390 -5.21 6.84 -27.05
CA ALA A 390 -4.81 7.12 -28.43
C ALA A 390 -3.72 8.21 -28.54
N THR A 391 -3.01 8.54 -27.46
CA THR A 391 -1.88 9.47 -27.47
C THR A 391 -0.64 8.75 -27.94
N GLN A 392 -0.09 9.16 -29.10
CA GLN A 392 1.17 8.63 -29.60
C GLN A 392 2.34 9.26 -28.85
N MET A 393 3.17 8.43 -28.24
CA MET A 393 4.38 8.84 -27.51
C MET A 393 5.63 8.20 -28.11
N ASP A 394 6.77 8.90 -28.05
CA ASP A 394 8.03 8.44 -28.62
C ASP A 394 8.88 7.76 -27.53
N ILE A 395 9.37 6.56 -27.85
CA ILE A 395 10.21 5.77 -26.93
C ILE A 395 11.54 6.45 -26.60
N ASN A 396 12.06 7.30 -27.47
CA ASN A 396 13.32 8.03 -27.26
C ASN A 396 13.14 9.35 -26.51
N THR A 397 11.90 9.80 -26.27
CA THR A 397 11.60 11.03 -25.56
C THR A 397 11.57 10.78 -24.05
N LEU A 398 12.18 11.69 -23.26
CA LEU A 398 12.16 11.63 -21.79
C LEU A 398 10.72 11.59 -21.28
N THR A 399 10.38 10.51 -20.59
CA THR A 399 9.02 10.23 -20.09
C THR A 399 8.94 10.47 -18.59
N ILE A 400 8.20 11.50 -18.19
CA ILE A 400 7.96 11.86 -16.78
C ILE A 400 6.58 11.38 -16.39
N VAL A 401 6.49 10.61 -15.30
CA VAL A 401 5.23 10.05 -14.81
C VAL A 401 4.89 10.61 -13.43
N PHE A 402 3.65 11.04 -13.27
CA PHE A 402 3.03 11.38 -12.01
C PHE A 402 1.75 10.56 -11.83
N ALA A 403 1.75 9.59 -10.92
CA ALA A 403 0.58 8.72 -10.70
C ALA A 403 0.31 8.52 -9.21
N ARG A 404 -0.71 9.20 -8.70
CA ARG A 404 -1.06 9.24 -7.27
C ARG A 404 -2.53 9.62 -7.09
N ARG A 405 -3.11 9.30 -5.90
CA ARG A 405 -4.42 9.81 -5.51
C ARG A 405 -4.46 11.34 -5.67
N ALA A 406 -5.46 11.86 -6.37
CA ALA A 406 -5.65 13.29 -6.56
C ALA A 406 -6.16 13.90 -5.25
N THR A 407 -5.27 14.57 -4.52
CA THR A 407 -5.53 15.34 -3.29
C THR A 407 -4.63 16.58 -3.29
N GLU A 408 -5.07 17.64 -2.64
CA GLU A 408 -4.41 18.94 -2.70
C GLU A 408 -2.92 18.88 -2.35
N TYR A 409 -2.57 18.23 -1.23
CA TYR A 409 -1.17 18.17 -0.77
C TYR A 409 -0.21 17.41 -1.70
N LYS A 410 -0.73 16.58 -2.62
CA LYS A 410 0.08 15.88 -3.62
C LYS A 410 0.56 16.80 -4.75
N ARG A 411 -0.11 17.92 -4.95
CA ARG A 411 0.24 18.99 -5.90
C ARG A 411 0.52 18.50 -7.33
N ALA A 412 -0.35 17.63 -7.86
CA ALA A 412 -0.18 16.98 -9.16
C ALA A 412 0.07 17.96 -10.33
N ALA A 413 -0.51 19.16 -10.27
CA ALA A 413 -0.38 20.20 -11.28
C ALA A 413 0.87 21.10 -11.11
N MET A 414 1.78 20.81 -10.16
CA MET A 414 2.93 21.67 -9.87
C MET A 414 3.84 21.88 -11.09
N ILE A 415 4.02 20.87 -11.95
CA ILE A 415 4.81 20.97 -13.18
C ILE A 415 4.20 21.96 -14.20
N PHE A 416 2.92 22.29 -14.08
CA PHE A 416 2.21 23.24 -14.93
C PHE A 416 2.12 24.66 -14.33
N SER A 417 2.82 24.92 -13.23
CA SER A 417 2.76 26.23 -12.57
C SER A 417 3.30 27.38 -13.44
N ASP A 418 4.18 27.08 -14.39
CA ASP A 418 4.70 28.02 -15.40
C ASP A 418 4.73 27.30 -16.78
N LEU A 419 3.65 27.51 -17.54
CA LEU A 419 3.52 26.90 -18.87
C LEU A 419 4.50 27.48 -19.89
N ASP A 420 4.89 28.73 -19.76
CA ASP A 420 5.82 29.37 -20.68
C ASP A 420 7.24 28.81 -20.45
N LYS A 421 7.64 28.64 -19.20
CA LYS A 421 8.91 27.96 -18.86
C LYS A 421 8.93 26.52 -19.37
N LEU A 422 7.82 25.80 -19.23
CA LEU A 422 7.70 24.43 -19.73
C LEU A 422 7.81 24.36 -21.26
N ARG A 423 7.25 25.36 -21.98
CA ARG A 423 7.40 25.52 -23.44
C ARG A 423 8.84 25.82 -23.84
N GLU A 424 9.56 26.64 -23.06
CA GLU A 424 10.99 26.92 -23.30
C GLU A 424 11.83 25.66 -23.19
N ILE A 425 11.61 24.87 -22.13
CA ILE A 425 12.28 23.58 -21.92
C ILE A 425 12.01 22.63 -23.09
N GLN A 426 10.76 22.47 -23.49
CA GLN A 426 10.34 21.62 -24.60
C GLN A 426 10.96 22.01 -25.97
N LYS A 427 11.28 23.29 -26.17
CA LYS A 427 11.96 23.76 -27.39
C LYS A 427 13.43 23.36 -27.45
N GLN A 428 14.07 23.14 -26.30
CA GLN A 428 15.46 22.68 -26.25
C GLN A 428 15.55 21.19 -26.52
N GLU A 429 14.80 20.39 -25.76
CA GLU A 429 14.71 18.93 -25.90
C GLU A 429 13.30 18.46 -25.53
N ARG A 430 12.80 17.45 -26.23
CA ARG A 430 11.45 16.95 -26.05
C ARG A 430 11.25 16.24 -24.72
N ILE A 431 10.10 16.48 -24.09
CA ILE A 431 9.61 15.74 -22.94
C ILE A 431 8.19 15.26 -23.22
N GLN A 432 7.78 14.20 -22.54
CA GLN A 432 6.39 13.73 -22.57
C GLN A 432 5.94 13.36 -21.15
N LEU A 433 4.64 13.58 -20.87
CA LEU A 433 4.12 13.50 -19.51
C LEU A 433 2.97 12.49 -19.43
N ILE A 434 2.96 11.67 -18.38
CA ILE A 434 1.87 10.73 -18.11
C ILE A 434 1.35 10.97 -16.69
N PHE A 435 0.04 11.17 -16.59
CA PHE A 435 -0.67 11.34 -15.32
C PHE A 435 -1.66 10.21 -15.09
N ALA A 436 -1.87 9.84 -13.83
CA ALA A 436 -2.94 8.95 -13.39
C ALA A 436 -3.31 9.24 -11.94
N GLY A 437 -4.56 8.99 -11.58
CA GLY A 437 -5.00 9.12 -10.20
C GLY A 437 -6.51 9.22 -10.07
N LYS A 438 -7.02 8.90 -8.88
CA LYS A 438 -8.44 9.04 -8.53
C LYS A 438 -8.58 10.04 -7.40
N ALA A 439 -9.63 10.88 -7.43
CA ALA A 439 -10.07 11.68 -6.30
C ALA A 439 -11.11 10.89 -5.49
N HIS A 440 -11.17 11.10 -4.17
CA HIS A 440 -12.25 10.57 -3.37
C HIS A 440 -13.59 11.18 -3.82
N PRO A 441 -14.72 10.45 -3.83
CA PRO A 441 -16.01 10.97 -4.31
C PRO A 441 -16.45 12.30 -3.67
N ARG A 442 -16.06 12.52 -2.41
CA ARG A 442 -16.36 13.77 -1.66
C ARG A 442 -15.23 14.80 -1.70
N ASP A 443 -14.13 14.54 -2.40
CA ASP A 443 -12.99 15.45 -2.51
C ASP A 443 -13.12 16.31 -3.77
N GLU A 444 -13.92 17.39 -3.67
CA GLU A 444 -14.12 18.31 -4.79
C GLU A 444 -12.82 19.02 -5.21
N MET A 445 -11.90 19.28 -4.28
CA MET A 445 -10.58 19.85 -4.61
C MET A 445 -9.76 18.84 -5.42
N GLY A 446 -9.77 17.56 -5.04
CA GLY A 446 -9.11 16.50 -5.80
C GLY A 446 -9.67 16.36 -7.22
N LYS A 447 -10.99 16.46 -7.40
CA LYS A 447 -11.63 16.45 -8.73
C LYS A 447 -11.22 17.69 -9.54
N ARG A 448 -11.15 18.84 -8.88
CA ARG A 448 -10.69 20.08 -9.51
C ARG A 448 -9.25 19.97 -10.01
N LEU A 449 -8.35 19.36 -9.23
CA LEU A 449 -6.97 19.13 -9.66
C LEU A 449 -6.88 18.27 -10.92
N ILE A 450 -7.74 17.27 -11.08
CA ILE A 450 -7.82 16.47 -12.30
C ILE A 450 -8.25 17.36 -13.48
N LYS A 451 -9.28 18.17 -13.27
CA LYS A 451 -9.76 19.13 -14.29
C LYS A 451 -8.67 20.12 -14.70
N ASP A 452 -7.92 20.67 -13.74
CA ASP A 452 -6.83 21.61 -14.00
C ASP A 452 -5.72 20.97 -14.87
N ILE A 453 -5.41 19.68 -14.64
CA ILE A 453 -4.48 18.93 -15.51
C ILE A 453 -5.02 18.84 -16.93
N TYR A 454 -6.31 18.52 -17.14
CA TYR A 454 -6.92 18.47 -18.46
C TYR A 454 -6.91 19.82 -19.17
N ASP A 455 -7.10 20.94 -18.43
CA ASP A 455 -7.00 22.28 -18.98
C ASP A 455 -5.59 22.61 -19.46
N CYS A 456 -4.56 22.21 -18.69
CA CYS A 456 -3.17 22.34 -19.10
C CYS A 456 -2.84 21.45 -20.31
N MET A 457 -3.33 20.21 -20.35
CA MET A 457 -3.20 19.33 -21.50
C MET A 457 -3.77 19.98 -22.79
N ALA A 458 -4.95 20.59 -22.68
CA ALA A 458 -5.58 21.27 -23.81
C ALA A 458 -4.74 22.45 -24.31
N GLN A 459 -4.13 23.23 -23.41
CA GLN A 459 -3.28 24.37 -23.72
C GLN A 459 -1.93 23.96 -24.35
N LEU A 460 -1.39 22.79 -23.99
CA LEU A 460 -0.08 22.30 -24.46
C LEU A 460 -0.16 21.26 -25.58
N LYS A 461 -1.37 20.90 -26.04
CA LYS A 461 -1.63 19.77 -26.96
C LYS A 461 -0.77 19.75 -28.24
N LYS A 462 -0.31 20.89 -28.72
CA LYS A 462 0.51 21.01 -29.94
C LYS A 462 2.01 21.00 -29.67
N GLU A 463 2.39 21.02 -28.41
CA GLU A 463 3.77 21.27 -28.00
C GLU A 463 4.34 20.09 -27.21
N ILE A 464 3.56 19.51 -26.29
CA ILE A 464 3.99 18.41 -25.41
C ILE A 464 2.98 17.28 -25.48
N ASP A 465 3.45 16.05 -25.65
CA ASP A 465 2.60 14.87 -25.60
C ASP A 465 2.28 14.56 -24.14
N ILE A 466 1.01 14.68 -23.76
CA ILE A 466 0.54 14.50 -22.38
C ILE A 466 -0.64 13.51 -22.41
N ALA A 467 -0.56 12.47 -21.57
CA ALA A 467 -1.64 11.51 -21.39
C ALA A 467 -2.13 11.49 -19.94
N TYR A 468 -3.44 11.37 -19.75
CA TYR A 468 -4.06 11.08 -18.47
C TYR A 468 -4.72 9.70 -18.52
N LEU A 469 -4.28 8.79 -17.67
CA LEU A 469 -4.82 7.43 -17.60
C LEU A 469 -5.91 7.37 -16.52
N GLU A 470 -7.15 7.24 -16.96
CA GLU A 470 -8.30 7.11 -16.05
C GLU A 470 -8.34 5.76 -15.33
N ASN A 471 -9.01 5.73 -14.20
CA ASN A 471 -9.24 4.51 -13.40
C ASN A 471 -7.96 3.82 -12.91
N TYR A 472 -7.05 4.58 -12.32
CA TYR A 472 -5.78 4.10 -11.77
C TYR A 472 -5.93 2.86 -10.89
N THR A 473 -5.22 1.78 -11.23
CA THR A 473 -5.23 0.47 -10.56
C THR A 473 -3.82 -0.01 -10.25
N MET A 474 -3.67 -1.07 -9.42
CA MET A 474 -2.36 -1.70 -9.16
C MET A 474 -1.70 -2.24 -10.44
N GLN A 475 -2.47 -2.81 -11.36
CA GLN A 475 -1.95 -3.31 -12.64
C GLN A 475 -1.37 -2.17 -13.48
N MET A 476 -2.10 -1.05 -13.55
CA MET A 476 -1.61 0.16 -14.22
C MET A 476 -0.37 0.71 -13.52
N ALA A 477 -0.38 0.75 -12.18
CA ALA A 477 0.76 1.21 -11.39
C ALA A 477 2.03 0.43 -11.73
N GLY A 478 1.94 -0.91 -11.86
CA GLY A 478 3.07 -1.75 -12.26
C GLY A 478 3.73 -1.33 -13.57
N LYS A 479 2.93 -0.97 -14.60
CA LYS A 479 3.44 -0.47 -15.88
C LYS A 479 4.05 0.93 -15.76
N LEU A 480 3.41 1.82 -15.01
CA LEU A 480 3.87 3.20 -14.82
C LEU A 480 5.21 3.27 -14.07
N VAL A 481 5.34 2.53 -12.96
CA VAL A 481 6.57 2.53 -12.14
C VAL A 481 7.74 1.81 -12.81
N SER A 482 7.51 1.04 -13.87
CA SER A 482 8.57 0.33 -14.59
C SER A 482 8.97 0.98 -15.90
N GLY A 483 8.05 1.67 -16.59
CA GLY A 483 8.30 2.23 -17.91
C GLY A 483 8.56 3.72 -17.93
N ALA A 484 8.49 4.43 -16.80
CA ALA A 484 8.90 5.82 -16.68
C ALA A 484 10.42 5.97 -16.77
N ASP A 485 10.92 7.10 -17.27
CA ASP A 485 12.32 7.49 -17.08
C ASP A 485 12.46 8.24 -15.73
N ILE A 486 11.51 9.12 -15.44
CA ILE A 486 11.43 9.91 -14.20
C ILE A 486 10.11 9.63 -13.49
N TRP A 487 10.20 9.35 -12.20
CA TRP A 487 9.07 9.29 -11.29
C TRP A 487 8.98 10.58 -10.49
N LEU A 488 8.00 11.42 -10.85
CA LEU A 488 7.80 12.74 -10.24
C LEU A 488 6.90 12.67 -9.01
N ASN A 489 7.34 13.25 -7.89
CA ASN A 489 6.53 13.45 -6.68
C ASN A 489 6.69 14.86 -6.15
N THR A 490 5.58 15.53 -5.89
CA THR A 490 5.56 16.92 -5.44
C THR A 490 4.72 17.13 -4.17
N PRO A 491 4.85 16.29 -3.12
CA PRO A 491 4.06 16.46 -1.91
C PRO A 491 4.36 17.80 -1.22
N LEU A 492 3.40 18.31 -0.47
CA LEU A 492 3.61 19.44 0.44
C LEU A 492 4.13 18.91 1.78
N PRO A 493 5.36 19.21 2.17
CA PRO A 493 5.89 18.78 3.46
C PRO A 493 5.14 19.45 4.64
N PRO A 494 4.91 18.72 5.75
CA PRO A 494 5.29 17.34 6.07
C PRO A 494 4.16 16.32 5.85
N PHE A 495 3.29 16.49 4.88
CA PHE A 495 2.05 15.71 4.73
C PHE A 495 2.21 14.36 4.03
N GLU A 496 3.40 14.01 3.55
CA GLU A 496 3.71 12.68 3.06
C GLU A 496 4.33 11.84 4.18
N ALA A 497 3.54 11.01 4.85
CA ALA A 497 4.03 10.18 5.96
C ALA A 497 5.16 9.23 5.52
N SER A 498 5.03 8.65 4.34
CA SER A 498 6.05 7.81 3.71
C SER A 498 6.06 8.01 2.19
N GLY A 499 4.98 7.66 1.51
CA GLY A 499 5.02 7.36 0.08
C GLY A 499 5.68 6.00 -0.18
N THR A 500 5.23 5.30 -1.20
CA THR A 500 5.82 4.01 -1.61
C THR A 500 5.99 3.87 -3.13
N SER A 501 5.42 4.80 -3.91
CA SER A 501 5.45 4.72 -5.37
C SER A 501 6.87 4.88 -5.93
N GLY A 502 7.66 5.79 -5.38
CA GLY A 502 9.07 5.96 -5.77
C GLY A 502 9.94 4.77 -5.40
N MET A 503 9.64 4.06 -4.31
CA MET A 503 10.32 2.80 -3.97
C MET A 503 10.04 1.72 -5.03
N LYS A 504 8.80 1.64 -5.55
CA LYS A 504 8.40 0.72 -6.64
C LYS A 504 9.13 1.07 -7.93
N ALA A 505 9.21 2.36 -8.26
CA ALA A 505 9.95 2.86 -9.41
C ALA A 505 11.44 2.46 -9.35
N ALA A 506 12.06 2.59 -8.19
CA ALA A 506 13.46 2.23 -7.97
C ALA A 506 13.77 0.75 -8.25
N HIS A 507 12.82 -0.18 -8.03
CA HIS A 507 12.99 -1.60 -8.34
C HIS A 507 13.14 -1.88 -9.84
N ASN A 508 12.80 -0.91 -10.69
CA ASN A 508 12.90 -0.98 -12.15
C ASN A 508 13.93 0.02 -12.71
N GLY A 509 14.82 0.54 -11.87
CA GLY A 509 15.82 1.51 -12.27
C GLY A 509 15.27 2.89 -12.65
N VAL A 510 13.99 3.15 -12.43
CA VAL A 510 13.37 4.46 -12.68
C VAL A 510 13.87 5.47 -11.64
N ILE A 511 14.23 6.66 -12.10
CA ILE A 511 14.87 7.66 -11.27
C ILE A 511 13.83 8.55 -10.60
N ASN A 512 13.95 8.74 -9.29
CA ASN A 512 13.05 9.60 -8.53
C ASN A 512 13.44 11.07 -8.65
N PHE A 513 12.45 11.92 -8.92
CA PHE A 513 12.54 13.37 -8.84
C PHE A 513 11.42 13.87 -7.93
N SER A 514 11.76 14.21 -6.70
CA SER A 514 10.74 14.41 -5.67
C SER A 514 11.11 15.50 -4.67
N VAL A 515 10.08 16.19 -4.17
CA VAL A 515 10.22 17.01 -2.97
C VAL A 515 10.68 16.11 -1.81
N LEU A 516 11.57 16.63 -0.97
CA LEU A 516 12.06 15.94 0.23
C LEU A 516 10.95 15.88 1.28
N ASP A 517 10.26 14.73 1.30
CA ASP A 517 9.23 14.41 2.28
C ASP A 517 9.09 12.88 2.40
N GLY A 518 8.61 12.40 3.54
CA GLY A 518 8.44 10.98 3.80
C GLY A 518 9.73 10.17 3.58
N TRP A 519 9.63 9.06 2.87
CA TRP A 519 10.74 8.13 2.61
C TRP A 519 11.90 8.75 1.80
N TRP A 520 11.60 9.78 0.96
CA TRP A 520 12.62 10.37 0.09
C TRP A 520 13.68 11.16 0.87
N ILE A 521 13.38 11.59 2.10
CA ILE A 521 14.38 12.16 3.01
C ILE A 521 15.49 11.13 3.33
N GLU A 522 15.11 9.86 3.49
CA GLU A 522 16.03 8.76 3.77
C GLU A 522 16.69 8.19 2.49
N GLY A 523 15.97 8.22 1.35
CA GLY A 523 16.39 7.59 0.09
C GLY A 523 17.16 8.48 -0.87
N CYS A 524 17.10 9.81 -0.70
CA CYS A 524 17.70 10.77 -1.63
C CYS A 524 19.18 10.98 -1.36
N VAL A 525 20.00 10.60 -2.33
CA VAL A 525 21.38 11.08 -2.47
C VAL A 525 21.43 11.85 -3.78
N GLU A 526 21.49 13.19 -3.68
CA GLU A 526 21.37 14.11 -4.81
C GLU A 526 22.33 13.76 -5.95
N GLY A 527 21.78 13.62 -7.16
CA GLY A 527 22.54 13.27 -8.35
C GLY A 527 23.06 11.83 -8.42
N LEU A 528 22.79 11.01 -7.39
CA LEU A 528 23.22 9.60 -7.33
C LEU A 528 22.01 8.65 -7.39
N THR A 529 21.04 8.79 -6.47
CA THR A 529 19.83 7.95 -6.41
C THR A 529 18.62 8.60 -7.08
N GLY A 530 18.72 9.88 -7.39
CA GLY A 530 17.70 10.74 -7.98
C GLY A 530 17.98 12.20 -7.65
N TRP A 531 16.92 13.02 -7.70
CA TRP A 531 17.02 14.45 -7.42
C TRP A 531 15.94 14.90 -6.42
N ALA A 532 16.37 15.76 -5.50
CA ALA A 532 15.44 16.49 -4.63
C ALA A 532 14.80 17.67 -5.39
N ILE A 533 13.62 18.09 -4.94
CA ILE A 533 12.96 19.33 -5.36
C ILE A 533 12.86 20.24 -4.14
N GLY A 534 13.46 21.41 -4.23
CA GLY A 534 13.42 22.44 -3.21
C GLY A 534 14.32 22.19 -2.00
N PRO A 535 14.16 23.01 -0.96
CA PRO A 535 15.00 22.97 0.23
C PRO A 535 14.65 21.81 1.15
N SER A 536 15.60 21.44 2.02
CA SER A 536 15.34 20.48 3.10
C SER A 536 14.17 20.92 3.98
N PRO A 537 13.32 19.95 4.46
CA PRO A 537 12.13 20.27 5.26
C PRO A 537 12.44 20.97 6.61
N ASP A 538 13.63 20.80 7.15
CA ASP A 538 14.09 21.40 8.41
C ASP A 538 14.50 22.88 8.29
N GLN A 539 14.63 23.41 7.05
CA GLN A 539 14.95 24.82 6.86
C GLN A 539 13.78 25.72 7.31
N ALA A 540 14.08 26.62 8.24
CA ALA A 540 13.14 27.60 8.75
C ALA A 540 12.95 28.75 7.75
N ILE A 541 12.08 28.55 6.76
CA ILE A 541 11.69 29.52 5.73
C ILE A 541 10.16 29.61 5.64
N SER A 542 9.64 30.73 5.09
CA SER A 542 8.20 30.87 4.86
C SER A 542 7.68 29.86 3.82
N GLU A 543 6.39 29.56 3.86
CA GLU A 543 5.75 28.69 2.85
C GLU A 543 5.87 29.26 1.43
N GLU A 544 5.76 30.58 1.28
CA GLU A 544 5.92 31.28 0.01
C GLU A 544 7.35 31.11 -0.54
N GLU A 545 8.37 31.32 0.30
CA GLU A 545 9.77 31.13 -0.09
C GLU A 545 10.07 29.67 -0.42
N ARG A 546 9.52 28.72 0.34
CA ARG A 546 9.62 27.29 0.05
C ARG A 546 9.04 26.97 -1.31
N ARG A 547 7.81 27.40 -1.57
CA ARG A 547 7.14 27.18 -2.87
C ARG A 547 7.94 27.76 -4.04
N LYS A 548 8.48 28.97 -3.88
CA LYS A 548 9.31 29.62 -4.90
C LYS A 548 10.57 28.81 -5.19
N ARG A 549 11.25 28.33 -4.15
CA ARG A 549 12.46 27.49 -4.32
C ARG A 549 12.14 26.14 -4.93
N GLU A 550 11.05 25.50 -4.51
CA GLU A 550 10.60 24.23 -5.10
C GLU A 550 10.30 24.36 -6.59
N LEU A 551 9.59 25.42 -7.00
CA LEU A 551 9.31 25.67 -8.42
C LEU A 551 10.60 26.00 -9.21
N GLY A 552 11.47 26.83 -8.66
CA GLY A 552 12.76 27.13 -9.28
C GLY A 552 13.61 25.86 -9.46
N ASP A 553 13.68 25.03 -8.43
CA ASP A 553 14.44 23.77 -8.46
C ASP A 553 13.84 22.76 -9.45
N LEU A 554 12.50 22.62 -9.48
CA LEU A 554 11.80 21.74 -10.41
C LEU A 554 12.21 22.04 -11.86
N TYR A 555 12.07 23.29 -12.29
CA TYR A 555 12.38 23.67 -13.68
C TYR A 555 13.88 23.70 -13.98
N ASN A 556 14.69 24.25 -13.07
CA ASN A 556 16.14 24.34 -13.29
C ASN A 556 16.79 22.96 -13.35
N LYS A 557 16.41 22.03 -12.45
CA LYS A 557 16.95 20.67 -12.50
C LYS A 557 16.46 19.91 -13.72
N LEU A 558 15.20 20.08 -14.11
CA LEU A 558 14.68 19.49 -15.34
C LEU A 558 15.47 19.96 -16.56
N GLU A 559 15.66 21.28 -16.70
CA GLU A 559 16.31 21.92 -17.86
C GLU A 559 17.82 21.66 -17.91
N TYR A 560 18.52 21.84 -16.76
CA TYR A 560 20.00 21.88 -16.77
C TYR A 560 20.66 20.61 -16.26
N LEU A 561 19.94 19.68 -15.65
CA LEU A 561 20.52 18.45 -15.11
C LEU A 561 19.89 17.20 -15.71
N ILE A 562 18.56 17.07 -15.65
CA ILE A 562 17.86 15.84 -16.01
C ILE A 562 17.84 15.62 -17.53
N ILE A 563 17.40 16.62 -18.27
CA ILE A 563 17.32 16.54 -19.74
C ILE A 563 18.69 16.33 -20.38
N PRO A 564 19.74 17.11 -20.07
CA PRO A 564 21.07 16.87 -20.63
C PRO A 564 21.63 15.49 -20.26
N LYS A 565 21.40 15.04 -19.02
CA LYS A 565 21.85 13.72 -18.59
C LYS A 565 21.16 12.59 -19.36
N PHE A 566 19.88 12.70 -19.63
CA PHE A 566 19.13 11.69 -20.39
C PHE A 566 19.57 11.60 -21.86
N TYR A 567 19.74 12.76 -22.53
CA TYR A 567 19.98 12.79 -23.98
C TYR A 567 21.46 12.69 -24.32
N GLU A 568 22.36 13.27 -23.51
CA GLU A 568 23.77 13.43 -23.86
C GLU A 568 24.72 12.55 -23.03
N GLN A 569 24.28 12.07 -21.83
CA GLN A 569 25.16 11.38 -20.87
C GLN A 569 24.56 10.01 -20.50
N ARG A 570 24.43 9.13 -21.50
CA ARG A 570 23.77 7.81 -21.35
C ARG A 570 24.39 6.95 -20.26
N ASP A 571 25.70 6.89 -20.15
CA ASP A 571 26.41 6.07 -19.17
C ASP A 571 26.14 6.56 -17.74
N ASP A 572 26.08 7.88 -17.55
CA ASP A 572 25.72 8.49 -16.28
C ASP A 572 24.26 8.21 -15.91
N TRP A 573 23.35 8.21 -16.90
CA TRP A 573 21.94 7.84 -16.69
C TRP A 573 21.81 6.40 -16.23
N ILE A 574 22.47 5.45 -16.91
CA ILE A 574 22.50 4.04 -16.55
C ILE A 574 23.11 3.85 -15.15
N SER A 575 24.18 4.60 -14.82
CA SER A 575 24.75 4.60 -13.49
C SER A 575 23.75 5.03 -12.41
N MET A 576 22.92 6.04 -12.66
CA MET A 576 21.85 6.44 -11.74
C MET A 576 20.75 5.38 -11.63
N MET A 577 20.35 4.74 -12.74
CA MET A 577 19.41 3.60 -12.72
C MET A 577 19.95 2.48 -11.81
N ARG A 578 21.22 2.16 -11.95
CA ARG A 578 21.94 1.17 -11.14
C ARG A 578 21.94 1.56 -9.66
N ASN A 579 22.21 2.82 -9.34
CA ASN A 579 22.15 3.33 -7.96
C ASN A 579 20.73 3.34 -7.40
N SER A 580 19.71 3.61 -8.22
CA SER A 580 18.30 3.49 -7.83
C SER A 580 17.96 2.06 -7.41
N ILE A 581 18.44 1.05 -8.14
CA ILE A 581 18.25 -0.36 -7.76
C ILE A 581 19.12 -0.71 -6.54
N GLY A 582 20.44 -0.51 -6.63
CA GLY A 582 21.42 -1.03 -5.67
C GLY A 582 21.48 -0.28 -4.34
N LYS A 583 21.01 0.99 -4.28
CA LYS A 583 21.04 1.81 -3.06
C LYS A 583 19.66 2.16 -2.52
N VAL A 584 18.61 2.08 -3.35
CA VAL A 584 17.23 2.36 -2.92
C VAL A 584 16.42 1.08 -2.84
N ALA A 585 16.23 0.36 -3.94
CA ALA A 585 15.37 -0.82 -3.95
C ALA A 585 15.85 -1.91 -2.98
N TYR A 586 17.17 -2.12 -2.84
CA TYR A 586 17.73 -3.11 -1.90
C TYR A 586 17.33 -2.86 -0.45
N TYR A 587 17.10 -1.61 -0.05
CA TYR A 587 16.78 -1.22 1.33
C TYR A 587 15.27 -1.03 1.54
N PHE A 588 14.58 -0.32 0.63
CA PHE A 588 13.15 0.01 0.78
C PHE A 588 12.25 -1.14 0.30
N ASN A 589 12.47 -2.33 0.86
CA ASN A 589 11.69 -3.53 0.59
C ASN A 589 10.94 -4.01 1.85
N THR A 590 9.81 -4.70 1.64
CA THR A 590 8.97 -5.19 2.74
C THR A 590 9.55 -6.41 3.45
N HIS A 591 10.51 -7.14 2.87
CA HIS A 591 11.21 -8.20 3.61
C HIS A 591 12.02 -7.62 4.78
N ARG A 592 12.81 -6.56 4.55
CA ARG A 592 13.52 -5.83 5.60
C ARG A 592 12.53 -5.27 6.63
N MET A 593 11.44 -4.65 6.17
CA MET A 593 10.41 -4.08 7.03
C MET A 593 9.77 -5.15 7.92
N MET A 594 9.39 -6.30 7.37
CA MET A 594 8.75 -7.38 8.13
C MET A 594 9.69 -8.08 9.09
N ARG A 595 10.99 -8.18 8.78
CA ARG A 595 12.01 -8.65 9.75
C ARG A 595 12.09 -7.71 10.94
N ARG A 596 12.05 -6.37 10.73
CA ARG A 596 11.98 -5.37 11.81
C ARG A 596 10.72 -5.56 12.66
N TYR A 597 9.53 -5.70 12.05
CA TYR A 597 8.32 -6.00 12.82
C TYR A 597 8.44 -7.30 13.62
N ALA A 598 9.01 -8.35 13.04
CA ALA A 598 9.16 -9.63 13.73
C ALA A 598 10.04 -9.50 14.99
N THR A 599 11.15 -8.76 14.92
CA THR A 599 12.09 -8.57 16.05
C THR A 599 11.64 -7.51 17.05
N ASP A 600 11.11 -6.38 16.59
CA ASP A 600 10.89 -5.20 17.43
C ASP A 600 9.46 -5.18 18.03
N ALA A 601 8.48 -5.73 17.31
CA ALA A 601 7.07 -5.62 17.66
C ALA A 601 6.37 -6.94 18.02
N TYR A 602 6.76 -8.09 17.42
CA TYR A 602 6.04 -9.34 17.58
C TYR A 602 6.69 -10.32 18.58
N LEU A 603 7.95 -10.13 18.93
CA LEU A 603 8.61 -10.85 20.03
C LEU A 603 8.31 -10.17 21.38
#